data_97ada4043de4a54de7d1987dc6fd1881
#
_entry.id   97ada4043de4a54de7d1987dc6fd1881
#
_cell.length_a   1.000
_cell.length_b   1.000
_cell.length_c   1.000
_cell.angle_alpha   90.00
_cell.angle_beta   90.00
_cell.angle_gamma   90.00
#
_symmetry.space_group_name_H-M   'P 1'
#
loop_
_entity.id
_entity.type
_entity.pdbx_description
1 polymer ?
#
loop_
_entity_poly.entity_id
_entity_poly.type
_entity_poly.pdbx_seq_one_letter_code
_entity_poly.pdbx_strand_id
1 'polypeptide(L)'
;MKRLFCKKVLGGFALVLMGAFVAVPAAMAADVAGANISGFVDVSYSDADNSNSTFSLDQVEIDIEKDLSDKLSIRVDVNHLPDTALVFDDLIEQGYLTVKLDNIGTGLDVTLGKFNAPIGFELLDPVDMYQYSHALVFDNGLPTNLTGVMGAYKVSDMIDVAAYAVNGWDNSSDNNQSKTIGGRVGMNAMPGVNVGVSLITGTNETTTVDKRTVLDIDATITMIDNLTIGVEYNSGTEENANLTSDGDGEWTAFLLMGHYDLDDTYGVTARYDTFDDEHGSRLGNSVVEKQTALTLAGTMSLGDGAGLLAEWRRLDSNQNVFNGSTEDSTDTFAVEFTYSF
;
A
#
# COMPACT_ATOMS: atom_id res chain seq x y z
N MET A 1 -25.00 -3.58 8.51
CA MET A 1 -23.67 -3.44 9.16
C MET A 1 -22.82 -2.70 8.16
N LYS A 2 -22.42 -1.46 8.46
CA LYS A 2 -21.56 -0.69 7.55
C LYS A 2 -20.25 -1.42 7.40
N ARG A 3 -19.77 -1.66 6.19
CA ARG A 3 -18.38 -2.09 5.98
C ARG A 3 -17.49 -1.11 6.74
N LEU A 4 -16.56 -1.62 7.53
CA LEU A 4 -15.63 -0.83 8.33
C LEU A 4 -14.60 -0.06 7.47
N PHE A 5 -14.73 -0.11 6.15
CA PHE A 5 -13.90 0.65 5.22
C PHE A 5 -13.81 2.14 5.55
N CYS A 6 -14.88 2.76 6.06
CA CYS A 6 -14.90 4.20 6.28
C CYS A 6 -14.25 4.68 7.58
N LYS A 7 -13.96 3.80 8.55
CA LYS A 7 -13.34 4.23 9.82
C LYS A 7 -11.83 4.07 9.85
N LYS A 8 -11.26 3.20 8.99
CA LYS A 8 -9.80 3.02 8.90
C LYS A 8 -9.09 4.12 8.10
N VAL A 9 -9.77 4.76 7.15
CA VAL A 9 -9.20 5.81 6.29
C VAL A 9 -9.05 7.16 7.04
N LEU A 10 -9.84 7.41 8.10
CA LEU A 10 -9.79 8.66 8.88
C LEU A 10 -8.59 8.78 9.83
N GLY A 11 -7.77 7.78 9.93
CA GLY A 11 -6.61 7.77 10.79
C GLY A 11 -5.34 7.34 10.06
N GLY A 12 -5.28 7.53 8.74
CA GLY A 12 -4.34 6.85 7.83
C GLY A 12 -2.88 6.80 8.25
N PHE A 13 -2.45 7.62 9.17
CA PHE A 13 -1.10 7.52 9.72
C PHE A 13 -1.07 7.32 11.24
N ALA A 14 -2.00 7.88 11.98
CA ALA A 14 -2.14 7.56 13.39
C ALA A 14 -2.49 6.08 13.60
N LEU A 15 -3.03 5.39 12.57
CA LEU A 15 -3.39 3.99 12.63
C LEU A 15 -2.21 3.03 12.41
N VAL A 16 -1.24 3.39 11.58
CA VAL A 16 -0.02 2.59 11.39
C VAL A 16 0.92 2.72 12.59
N LEU A 17 0.83 3.83 13.32
CA LEU A 17 1.75 4.14 14.41
C LEU A 17 1.18 3.98 15.82
N MET A 18 -0.14 4.05 15.95
CA MET A 18 -0.79 3.71 17.20
C MET A 18 -1.41 2.33 17.07
N GLY A 19 -0.73 1.24 17.04
CA GLY A 19 -1.34 -0.09 17.00
C GLY A 19 -2.86 0.02 16.99
N ALA A 20 -3.42 0.28 15.84
CA ALA A 20 -4.82 0.59 15.79
C ALA A 20 -5.57 -0.67 16.22
N PHE A 21 -5.97 -0.69 17.46
CA PHE A 21 -7.09 -1.49 17.91
C PHE A 21 -8.34 -0.96 17.17
N VAL A 22 -8.37 -1.15 15.87
CA VAL A 22 -9.61 -1.06 15.13
C VAL A 22 -10.37 -2.29 15.52
N ALA A 23 -11.42 -2.11 16.26
CA ALA A 23 -12.37 -3.18 16.52
C ALA A 23 -12.75 -3.78 15.16
N VAL A 24 -12.13 -4.91 14.84
CA VAL A 24 -12.60 -5.80 13.79
C VAL A 24 -14.06 -6.08 14.13
N PRO A 25 -15.03 -5.83 13.24
CA PRO A 25 -16.40 -6.22 13.54
C PRO A 25 -16.38 -7.73 13.66
N ALA A 26 -16.57 -8.21 14.84
CA ALA A 26 -16.92 -9.53 15.30
C ALA A 26 -16.86 -10.74 14.34
N ALA A 27 -15.91 -10.80 13.44
CA ALA A 27 -15.27 -12.03 13.02
C ALA A 27 -14.33 -12.35 14.17
N MET A 28 -14.52 -13.44 14.85
CA MET A 28 -13.96 -13.68 16.18
C MET A 28 -12.45 -13.87 16.09
N ALA A 29 -11.69 -12.79 16.32
CA ALA A 29 -10.27 -12.93 16.65
C ALA A 29 -10.13 -13.91 17.82
N ALA A 30 -9.42 -14.98 17.63
CA ALA A 30 -9.22 -15.97 18.67
C ALA A 30 -8.14 -15.46 19.64
N ASP A 31 -8.49 -15.22 20.90
CA ASP A 31 -7.53 -14.94 21.96
C ASP A 31 -6.79 -16.25 22.32
N VAL A 32 -5.63 -16.47 21.71
CA VAL A 32 -4.74 -17.58 22.02
C VAL A 32 -3.60 -17.07 22.88
N ALA A 33 -3.63 -17.41 24.15
CA ALA A 33 -2.60 -16.98 25.13
C ALA A 33 -2.43 -15.46 25.23
N GLY A 34 -3.50 -14.69 25.07
CA GLY A 34 -3.50 -13.24 25.09
C GLY A 34 -2.90 -12.60 23.82
N ALA A 35 -2.81 -13.34 22.72
CA ALA A 35 -2.54 -12.80 21.39
C ALA A 35 -3.86 -12.65 20.62
N ASN A 36 -4.01 -11.54 19.92
CA ASN A 36 -5.07 -11.33 18.96
C ASN A 36 -4.65 -11.96 17.62
N ILE A 37 -5.49 -12.83 17.08
CA ILE A 37 -5.27 -13.48 15.78
C ILE A 37 -6.41 -13.08 14.87
N SER A 38 -6.07 -12.48 13.75
CA SER A 38 -6.97 -12.11 12.65
C SER A 38 -6.36 -12.53 11.32
N GLY A 39 -7.04 -12.25 10.23
CA GLY A 39 -6.52 -12.52 8.92
C GLY A 39 -7.60 -12.46 7.86
N PHE A 40 -7.22 -12.82 6.64
CA PHE A 40 -8.16 -12.85 5.53
C PHE A 40 -7.77 -13.89 4.48
N VAL A 41 -8.73 -14.17 3.62
CA VAL A 41 -8.57 -14.94 2.39
C VAL A 41 -9.13 -14.11 1.26
N ASP A 42 -8.37 -14.03 0.18
CA ASP A 42 -8.73 -13.37 -1.05
C ASP A 42 -8.65 -14.35 -2.22
N VAL A 43 -9.75 -14.46 -2.97
CA VAL A 43 -9.85 -15.30 -4.16
C VAL A 43 -10.51 -14.53 -5.29
N SER A 44 -10.06 -14.74 -6.50
CA SER A 44 -10.62 -14.05 -7.65
C SER A 44 -10.90 -14.96 -8.86
N TYR A 45 -11.65 -14.41 -9.78
CA TYR A 45 -11.69 -14.79 -11.18
C TYR A 45 -11.33 -13.57 -12.00
N SER A 46 -10.32 -13.68 -12.85
CA SER A 46 -9.89 -12.60 -13.74
C SER A 46 -9.85 -13.04 -15.18
N ASP A 47 -10.10 -12.09 -16.07
CA ASP A 47 -10.05 -12.22 -17.52
C ASP A 47 -9.40 -10.94 -18.08
N ALA A 48 -8.35 -11.08 -18.85
CA ALA A 48 -7.67 -9.95 -19.48
C ALA A 48 -7.48 -10.22 -20.97
N ASP A 49 -7.45 -9.17 -21.75
CA ASP A 49 -7.25 -9.26 -23.19
C ASP A 49 -6.02 -10.09 -23.53
N ASN A 50 -6.20 -11.00 -24.47
CA ASN A 50 -5.14 -11.88 -24.99
C ASN A 50 -4.47 -12.80 -23.95
N SER A 51 -5.12 -13.03 -22.82
CA SER A 51 -4.70 -13.99 -21.79
C SER A 51 -5.79 -15.04 -21.55
N ASN A 52 -5.47 -16.08 -20.80
CA ASN A 52 -6.48 -17.04 -20.35
C ASN A 52 -7.16 -16.50 -19.09
N SER A 53 -8.48 -16.57 -19.07
CA SER A 53 -9.22 -16.34 -17.83
C SER A 53 -8.86 -17.38 -16.77
N THR A 54 -8.76 -16.96 -15.50
CA THR A 54 -8.31 -17.82 -14.42
C THR A 54 -9.06 -17.61 -13.13
N PHE A 55 -9.19 -18.66 -12.32
CA PHE A 55 -9.49 -18.57 -10.91
C PHE A 55 -8.18 -18.57 -10.12
N SER A 56 -8.09 -17.70 -9.13
CA SER A 56 -6.90 -17.51 -8.31
C SER A 56 -7.23 -17.58 -6.84
N LEU A 57 -6.30 -18.07 -6.04
CA LEU A 57 -6.17 -17.74 -4.63
C LEU A 57 -5.15 -16.59 -4.58
N ASP A 58 -5.62 -15.35 -4.45
CA ASP A 58 -4.74 -14.18 -4.61
C ASP A 58 -3.91 -13.92 -3.36
N GLN A 59 -4.51 -14.09 -2.17
CA GLN A 59 -3.81 -13.88 -0.92
C GLN A 59 -4.44 -14.65 0.24
N VAL A 60 -3.62 -15.13 1.14
CA VAL A 60 -4.03 -15.61 2.47
C VAL A 60 -3.11 -15.00 3.50
N GLU A 61 -3.68 -14.32 4.48
CA GLU A 61 -2.90 -13.68 5.54
C GLU A 61 -3.41 -14.07 6.93
N ILE A 62 -2.47 -14.21 7.86
CA ILE A 62 -2.74 -14.41 9.29
C ILE A 62 -1.94 -13.37 10.06
N ASP A 63 -2.64 -12.52 10.77
CA ASP A 63 -2.07 -11.50 11.66
C ASP A 63 -2.02 -12.02 13.09
N ILE A 64 -0.92 -11.81 13.75
CA ILE A 64 -0.72 -12.10 15.16
C ILE A 64 -0.23 -10.84 15.86
N GLU A 65 -1.06 -10.30 16.73
CA GLU A 65 -0.71 -9.12 17.54
C GLU A 65 -0.73 -9.46 19.03
N LYS A 66 0.24 -8.93 19.78
CA LYS A 66 0.27 -9.10 21.23
C LYS A 66 0.93 -7.95 21.94
N ASP A 67 0.25 -7.41 22.95
CA ASP A 67 0.85 -6.58 23.97
C ASP A 67 1.59 -7.47 24.98
N LEU A 68 2.92 -7.33 25.05
CA LEU A 68 3.77 -8.02 26.02
C LEU A 68 3.81 -7.28 27.36
N SER A 69 3.60 -5.97 27.33
CA SER A 69 3.45 -5.07 28.48
C SER A 69 2.80 -3.75 28.01
N ASP A 70 2.54 -2.85 28.93
CA ASP A 70 2.04 -1.49 28.62
C ASP A 70 2.96 -0.69 27.66
N LYS A 71 4.23 -1.16 27.49
CA LYS A 71 5.28 -0.48 26.72
C LYS A 71 5.84 -1.28 25.57
N LEU A 72 5.45 -2.53 25.42
CA LEU A 72 6.04 -3.41 24.42
C LEU A 72 4.96 -4.24 23.75
N SER A 73 4.88 -4.18 22.44
CA SER A 73 4.02 -5.02 21.60
C SER A 73 4.79 -5.68 20.48
N ILE A 74 4.22 -6.76 19.94
CA ILE A 74 4.70 -7.44 18.74
C ILE A 74 3.58 -7.55 17.72
N ARG A 75 3.94 -7.55 16.46
CA ARG A 75 3.10 -7.93 15.32
C ARG A 75 3.87 -8.86 14.40
N VAL A 76 3.17 -9.88 13.88
CA VAL A 76 3.66 -10.77 12.83
C VAL A 76 2.51 -11.04 11.87
N ASP A 77 2.71 -10.70 10.59
CA ASP A 77 1.78 -11.00 9.51
C ASP A 77 2.42 -12.05 8.62
N VAL A 78 1.76 -13.20 8.53
CA VAL A 78 2.15 -14.32 7.69
C VAL A 78 1.26 -14.31 6.45
N ASN A 79 1.87 -13.99 5.32
CA ASN A 79 1.21 -13.80 4.07
C ASN A 79 1.63 -14.87 3.04
N HIS A 80 0.70 -15.38 2.27
CA HIS A 80 0.96 -16.22 1.11
C HIS A 80 0.35 -15.59 -0.12
N LEU A 81 1.21 -15.25 -1.08
CA LEU A 81 0.85 -14.81 -2.42
C LEU A 81 1.03 -16.01 -3.37
N PRO A 82 0.07 -16.27 -4.28
CA PRO A 82 0.22 -17.32 -5.28
C PRO A 82 1.39 -17.00 -6.23
N ASP A 83 1.91 -18.04 -6.85
CA ASP A 83 2.99 -17.98 -7.84
C ASP A 83 4.34 -17.45 -7.35
N THR A 84 4.48 -17.12 -6.07
CA THR A 84 5.78 -16.86 -5.47
C THR A 84 6.45 -18.18 -5.06
N ALA A 85 7.73 -18.35 -5.37
CA ALA A 85 8.51 -19.43 -4.77
C ALA A 85 8.46 -19.23 -3.25
N LEU A 86 8.11 -20.27 -2.49
CA LEU A 86 8.07 -20.22 -1.03
C LEU A 86 9.48 -19.88 -0.48
N VAL A 87 9.83 -18.62 -0.47
CA VAL A 87 11.00 -18.08 0.19
C VAL A 87 10.51 -17.51 1.53
N PHE A 88 11.19 -17.82 2.61
CA PHE A 88 10.76 -17.40 3.95
C PHE A 88 10.60 -15.89 4.08
N ASP A 89 11.41 -15.12 3.35
CA ASP A 89 11.34 -13.65 3.34
C ASP A 89 10.06 -13.12 2.69
N ASP A 90 9.46 -13.86 1.75
CA ASP A 90 8.21 -13.49 1.10
C ASP A 90 6.99 -13.92 1.93
N LEU A 91 7.16 -14.95 2.79
CA LEU A 91 6.10 -15.45 3.66
C LEU A 91 5.78 -14.50 4.83
N ILE A 92 6.75 -13.71 5.29
CA ILE A 92 6.56 -12.74 6.37
C ILE A 92 6.39 -11.36 5.75
N GLU A 93 5.15 -10.87 5.72
CA GLU A 93 4.87 -9.52 5.27
C GLU A 93 5.34 -8.50 6.29
N GLN A 94 4.93 -8.65 7.54
CA GLN A 94 5.38 -7.83 8.66
C GLN A 94 5.90 -8.69 9.81
N GLY A 95 6.91 -8.20 10.51
CA GLY A 95 7.43 -8.84 11.73
C GLY A 95 8.23 -7.82 12.51
N TYR A 96 7.62 -7.25 13.57
CA TYR A 96 8.26 -6.18 14.31
C TYR A 96 7.89 -6.14 15.79
N LEU A 97 8.74 -5.42 16.55
CA LEU A 97 8.51 -5.00 17.92
C LEU A 97 8.24 -3.50 17.95
N THR A 98 7.28 -3.05 18.76
CA THR A 98 7.08 -1.63 19.06
C THR A 98 7.36 -1.37 20.56
N VAL A 99 8.21 -0.38 20.82
CA VAL A 99 8.54 0.12 22.16
C VAL A 99 7.96 1.52 22.34
N LYS A 100 7.08 1.69 23.33
CA LYS A 100 6.46 2.97 23.69
C LYS A 100 7.32 3.70 24.71
N LEU A 101 7.79 4.89 24.37
CA LEU A 101 8.62 5.76 25.21
C LEU A 101 7.79 6.96 25.70
N ASP A 102 6.98 6.74 26.74
CA ASP A 102 6.04 7.73 27.29
C ASP A 102 6.70 8.98 27.91
N ASN A 103 8.00 8.90 28.17
CA ASN A 103 8.77 10.00 28.77
C ASN A 103 9.29 11.02 27.74
N ILE A 104 8.96 10.85 26.45
CA ILE A 104 9.35 11.76 25.37
C ILE A 104 8.10 12.46 24.86
N GLY A 105 7.88 13.70 25.28
CA GLY A 105 6.76 14.57 24.84
C GLY A 105 5.39 13.92 25.05
N THR A 106 4.65 13.71 23.97
CA THR A 106 3.35 13.02 23.95
C THR A 106 3.44 11.50 23.90
N GLY A 107 4.65 10.94 23.85
CA GLY A 107 4.98 9.55 23.62
C GLY A 107 5.64 9.34 22.24
N LEU A 108 6.75 8.59 22.22
CA LEU A 108 7.43 8.18 21.00
C LEU A 108 7.31 6.66 20.87
N ASP A 109 6.76 6.18 19.77
CA ASP A 109 6.74 4.77 19.42
C ASP A 109 7.95 4.45 18.56
N VAL A 110 8.73 3.45 18.97
CA VAL A 110 9.90 2.95 18.23
C VAL A 110 9.61 1.55 17.74
N THR A 111 9.53 1.38 16.43
CA THR A 111 9.30 0.10 15.75
C THR A 111 10.62 -0.46 15.21
N LEU A 112 10.86 -1.76 15.43
CA LEU A 112 12.07 -2.47 14.99
C LEU A 112 11.68 -3.77 14.31
N GLY A 113 12.03 -3.93 13.05
CA GLY A 113 11.72 -5.14 12.25
C GLY A 113 11.32 -4.81 10.83
N LYS A 114 10.50 -5.66 10.22
CA LYS A 114 9.88 -5.48 8.92
C LYS A 114 8.45 -4.95 9.11
N PHE A 115 8.12 -3.84 8.48
CA PHE A 115 6.85 -3.15 8.61
C PHE A 115 6.41 -2.56 7.26
N ASN A 116 5.10 -2.35 7.08
CA ASN A 116 4.56 -1.72 5.87
C ASN A 116 5.07 -0.29 5.75
N ALA A 117 5.46 0.11 4.54
CA ALA A 117 6.02 1.43 4.29
C ALA A 117 4.97 2.52 4.55
N PRO A 118 5.28 3.53 5.36
CA PRO A 118 4.33 4.59 5.68
C PRO A 118 4.30 5.67 4.58
N ILE A 119 3.92 5.31 3.37
CA ILE A 119 3.95 6.17 2.18
C ILE A 119 2.80 5.81 1.24
N GLY A 120 2.22 6.81 0.58
CA GLY A 120 1.16 6.61 -0.40
C GLY A 120 -0.26 6.59 0.19
N PHE A 121 -1.25 6.52 -0.70
CA PHE A 121 -2.67 6.53 -0.41
C PHE A 121 -3.26 5.11 -0.32
N GLU A 122 -2.95 4.24 -1.29
CA GLU A 122 -3.49 2.88 -1.30
C GLU A 122 -2.87 2.01 -0.20
N LEU A 123 -3.65 1.06 0.29
CA LEU A 123 -3.22 0.09 1.29
C LEU A 123 -2.79 -1.21 0.61
N LEU A 124 -1.97 -2.01 1.29
CA LEU A 124 -1.43 -3.24 0.74
C LEU A 124 -2.49 -4.35 0.68
N ASP A 125 -3.31 -4.47 1.73
CA ASP A 125 -4.24 -5.58 1.88
C ASP A 125 -5.49 -5.41 1.01
N PRO A 126 -5.88 -6.40 0.20
CA PRO A 126 -7.06 -6.33 -0.68
C PRO A 126 -8.37 -6.09 0.09
N VAL A 127 -8.48 -6.58 1.31
CA VAL A 127 -9.65 -6.37 2.16
C VAL A 127 -9.85 -4.93 2.62
N ASP A 128 -8.82 -4.10 2.53
CA ASP A 128 -8.85 -2.67 2.84
C ASP A 128 -8.97 -1.79 1.58
N MET A 129 -9.03 -2.40 0.38
CA MET A 129 -9.13 -1.71 -0.91
C MET A 129 -10.60 -1.53 -1.36
N TYR A 130 -10.83 -0.55 -2.22
CA TYR A 130 -12.13 -0.29 -2.87
C TYR A 130 -12.20 -0.84 -4.30
N GLN A 131 -11.10 -1.38 -4.79
CA GLN A 131 -10.89 -1.96 -6.12
C GLN A 131 -9.94 -3.16 -6.00
N TYR A 132 -9.98 -4.05 -7.00
CA TYR A 132 -9.17 -5.25 -7.08
C TYR A 132 -7.70 -4.94 -7.35
N SER A 133 -7.44 -4.10 -8.34
CA SER A 133 -6.08 -3.76 -8.76
C SER A 133 -5.52 -2.57 -7.99
N HIS A 134 -4.23 -2.57 -7.69
CA HIS A 134 -3.51 -1.38 -7.26
C HIS A 134 -3.30 -0.38 -8.39
N ALA A 135 -3.07 0.87 -8.04
CA ALA A 135 -2.73 1.93 -8.98
C ALA A 135 -1.27 1.78 -9.47
N LEU A 136 -1.00 2.33 -10.64
CA LEU A 136 0.36 2.35 -11.21
C LEU A 136 1.39 2.99 -10.26
N VAL A 137 0.98 3.99 -9.47
CA VAL A 137 1.86 4.62 -8.48
C VAL A 137 2.24 3.65 -7.37
N PHE A 138 1.29 2.85 -6.87
CA PHE A 138 1.54 1.84 -5.85
C PHE A 138 2.50 0.77 -6.37
N ASP A 139 2.23 0.22 -7.56
CA ASP A 139 3.01 -0.87 -8.15
C ASP A 139 4.44 -0.44 -8.52
N ASN A 140 4.65 0.82 -8.94
CA ASN A 140 5.93 1.25 -9.53
C ASN A 140 6.62 2.40 -8.80
N GLY A 141 5.90 3.21 -8.03
CA GLY A 141 6.41 4.46 -7.44
C GLY A 141 6.72 4.39 -5.96
N LEU A 142 6.31 3.32 -5.24
CA LEU A 142 6.37 3.21 -3.79
C LEU A 142 7.00 1.89 -3.33
N PRO A 143 7.68 1.86 -2.15
CA PRO A 143 7.98 0.61 -1.46
C PRO A 143 6.72 0.07 -0.77
N THR A 144 6.61 -1.24 -0.65
CA THR A 144 5.57 -1.91 0.12
C THR A 144 6.01 -2.19 1.56
N ASN A 145 7.22 -2.75 1.75
CA ASN A 145 7.74 -3.12 3.05
C ASN A 145 9.13 -2.56 3.30
N LEU A 146 9.38 -2.16 4.54
CA LEU A 146 10.67 -1.64 4.98
C LEU A 146 11.19 -2.44 6.17
N THR A 147 12.47 -2.78 6.17
CA THR A 147 13.11 -3.50 7.28
C THR A 147 14.15 -2.62 7.95
N GLY A 148 13.95 -2.30 9.22
CA GLY A 148 14.86 -1.44 9.97
C GLY A 148 14.26 -0.89 11.25
N VAL A 149 14.45 0.40 11.47
CA VAL A 149 13.97 1.14 12.65
C VAL A 149 13.14 2.32 12.22
N MET A 150 12.00 2.53 12.86
CA MET A 150 11.13 3.68 12.67
C MET A 150 10.77 4.30 14.03
N GLY A 151 10.80 5.63 14.10
CA GLY A 151 10.28 6.40 15.21
C GLY A 151 9.06 7.17 14.78
N ALA A 152 7.98 7.08 15.54
CA ALA A 152 6.72 7.74 15.28
C ALA A 152 6.29 8.61 16.45
N TYR A 153 5.88 9.83 16.15
CA TYR A 153 5.59 10.82 17.17
C TYR A 153 4.38 11.69 16.81
N LYS A 154 3.40 11.73 17.71
CA LYS A 154 2.25 12.62 17.60
C LYS A 154 2.64 14.01 18.12
N VAL A 155 2.88 14.95 17.21
CA VAL A 155 3.24 16.34 17.55
C VAL A 155 2.06 17.08 18.16
N SER A 156 0.86 16.86 17.63
CA SER A 156 -0.41 17.44 18.10
C SER A 156 -1.58 16.57 17.64
N ASP A 157 -2.82 16.97 17.95
CA ASP A 157 -4.01 16.30 17.42
C ASP A 157 -4.18 16.48 15.91
N MET A 158 -3.44 17.41 15.30
CA MET A 158 -3.48 17.71 13.88
C MET A 158 -2.27 17.20 13.10
N ILE A 159 -1.15 16.94 13.77
CA ILE A 159 0.13 16.63 13.11
C ILE A 159 0.78 15.42 13.78
N ASP A 160 1.13 14.46 12.98
CA ASP A 160 2.01 13.35 13.32
C ASP A 160 3.22 13.30 12.39
N VAL A 161 4.28 12.67 12.85
CA VAL A 161 5.51 12.50 12.08
C VAL A 161 6.09 11.12 12.29
N ALA A 162 6.67 10.55 11.24
CA ALA A 162 7.49 9.36 11.31
C ALA A 162 8.84 9.62 10.63
N ALA A 163 9.89 8.98 11.17
CA ALA A 163 11.19 8.95 10.53
C ALA A 163 11.79 7.55 10.67
N TYR A 164 12.45 7.06 9.63
CA TYR A 164 12.98 5.72 9.61
C TYR A 164 14.36 5.64 8.95
N ALA A 165 15.10 4.57 9.36
CA ALA A 165 16.35 4.14 8.73
C ALA A 165 16.26 2.63 8.48
N VAL A 166 16.37 2.22 7.22
CA VAL A 166 16.05 0.89 6.76
C VAL A 166 17.11 0.33 5.80
N ASN A 167 17.02 -0.95 5.48
CA ASN A 167 17.97 -1.65 4.63
C ASN A 167 17.91 -1.24 3.13
N GLY A 168 16.83 -0.59 2.72
CA GLY A 168 16.57 -0.23 1.33
C GLY A 168 15.09 -0.35 1.01
N TRP A 169 14.75 -0.15 -0.24
CA TRP A 169 13.42 -0.30 -0.78
C TRP A 169 13.07 -1.80 -0.93
N ASP A 170 12.09 -2.29 -0.16
CA ASP A 170 11.64 -3.69 -0.11
C ASP A 170 12.74 -4.73 0.21
N ASN A 171 13.85 -4.29 0.81
CA ASN A 171 14.96 -5.15 1.15
C ASN A 171 14.85 -5.68 2.59
N SER A 172 14.59 -6.99 2.77
CA SER A 172 14.64 -7.64 4.08
C SER A 172 16.07 -7.70 4.63
N SER A 173 17.06 -7.89 3.76
CA SER A 173 18.48 -7.88 4.09
C SER A 173 19.19 -6.76 3.32
N ASP A 174 20.11 -6.08 3.99
CA ASP A 174 20.86 -5.01 3.36
C ASP A 174 21.82 -5.55 2.28
N ASN A 175 21.81 -4.92 1.12
CA ASN A 175 22.66 -5.27 -0.01
C ASN A 175 23.94 -4.42 -0.07
N ASN A 176 24.13 -3.47 0.88
CA ASN A 176 25.25 -2.56 0.96
C ASN A 176 25.54 -2.10 2.40
N GLN A 177 26.37 -1.09 2.64
CA GLN A 177 26.66 -0.56 3.98
C GLN A 177 25.91 0.74 4.31
N SER A 178 25.23 1.32 3.33
CA SER A 178 24.45 2.55 3.50
C SER A 178 23.02 2.22 3.92
N LYS A 179 22.38 3.12 4.62
CA LYS A 179 20.97 2.97 4.98
C LYS A 179 20.12 3.90 4.13
N THR A 180 18.97 3.39 3.73
CA THR A 180 17.88 4.21 3.20
C THR A 180 17.20 4.90 4.37
N ILE A 181 17.01 6.20 4.24
CA ILE A 181 16.33 7.03 5.24
C ILE A 181 15.08 7.64 4.65
N GLY A 182 14.10 7.86 5.48
CA GLY A 182 12.87 8.50 5.05
C GLY A 182 12.05 8.97 6.22
N GLY A 183 10.91 9.54 5.87
CA GLY A 183 9.94 10.00 6.85
C GLY A 183 8.67 10.50 6.19
N ARG A 184 7.65 10.66 7.02
CA ARG A 184 6.35 11.18 6.67
C ARG A 184 5.91 12.24 7.67
N VAL A 185 5.22 13.25 7.19
CA VAL A 185 4.43 14.17 7.98
C VAL A 185 2.98 13.98 7.59
N GLY A 186 2.15 13.53 8.54
CA GLY A 186 0.71 13.45 8.42
C GLY A 186 0.05 14.70 9.02
N MET A 187 -0.99 15.21 8.37
CA MET A 187 -1.73 16.37 8.83
C MET A 187 -3.24 16.19 8.66
N ASN A 188 -3.97 16.20 9.75
CA ASN A 188 -5.42 16.37 9.77
C ASN A 188 -5.75 17.84 9.57
N ALA A 189 -5.76 18.32 8.31
CA ALA A 189 -5.89 19.73 7.98
C ALA A 189 -7.22 20.34 8.43
N MET A 190 -8.28 19.54 8.37
CA MET A 190 -9.62 19.84 8.90
C MET A 190 -10.41 18.54 9.07
N PRO A 191 -11.56 18.51 9.76
CA PRO A 191 -12.39 17.32 9.86
C PRO A 191 -12.71 16.72 8.48
N GLY A 192 -12.34 15.45 8.30
CA GLY A 192 -12.53 14.73 7.03
C GLY A 192 -11.49 15.04 5.94
N VAL A 193 -10.37 15.71 6.26
CA VAL A 193 -9.23 15.92 5.33
C VAL A 193 -7.92 15.55 6.00
N ASN A 194 -7.31 14.48 5.53
CA ASN A 194 -5.96 14.07 5.90
C ASN A 194 -5.03 14.28 4.71
N VAL A 195 -3.84 14.81 4.97
CA VAL A 195 -2.78 15.01 3.96
C VAL A 195 -1.49 14.43 4.49
N GLY A 196 -0.79 13.67 3.65
CA GLY A 196 0.52 13.12 3.92
C GLY A 196 1.57 13.68 2.98
N VAL A 197 2.78 13.89 3.50
CA VAL A 197 3.97 14.20 2.70
C VAL A 197 5.08 13.28 3.16
N SER A 198 5.61 12.48 2.24
CA SER A 198 6.63 11.48 2.49
C SER A 198 7.85 11.72 1.62
N LEU A 199 9.01 11.45 2.18
CA LEU A 199 10.29 11.45 1.45
C LEU A 199 11.07 10.21 1.84
N ILE A 200 11.59 9.49 0.85
CA ILE A 200 12.51 8.36 1.05
C ILE A 200 13.72 8.52 0.14
N THR A 201 14.91 8.28 0.65
CA THR A 201 16.16 8.36 -0.12
C THR A 201 17.16 7.33 0.39
N GLY A 202 17.78 6.62 -0.54
CA GLY A 202 18.80 5.61 -0.24
C GLY A 202 19.83 5.51 -1.35
N THR A 203 20.98 4.93 -1.03
CA THR A 203 22.08 4.69 -1.98
C THR A 203 22.23 3.21 -2.25
N ASN A 204 22.65 2.87 -3.47
CA ASN A 204 22.87 1.48 -3.92
C ASN A 204 21.64 0.59 -3.71
N GLU A 205 20.45 1.11 -4.04
CA GLU A 205 19.18 0.40 -3.88
C GLU A 205 19.13 -0.91 -4.67
N THR A 206 19.86 -0.94 -5.79
CA THR A 206 20.10 -2.17 -6.56
C THR A 206 21.54 -2.18 -7.05
N THR A 207 21.97 -3.23 -7.75
CA THR A 207 23.31 -3.30 -8.37
C THR A 207 23.53 -2.30 -9.51
N THR A 208 22.48 -1.66 -10.00
CA THR A 208 22.49 -0.74 -11.16
C THR A 208 22.04 0.67 -10.80
N VAL A 209 21.50 0.88 -9.62
CA VAL A 209 20.98 2.19 -9.15
C VAL A 209 21.83 2.68 -8.01
N ASP A 210 22.53 3.82 -8.22
CA ASP A 210 23.42 4.38 -7.21
C ASP A 210 22.63 5.05 -6.07
N LYS A 211 21.56 5.78 -6.41
CA LYS A 211 20.70 6.41 -5.42
C LYS A 211 19.27 6.52 -5.94
N ARG A 212 18.30 6.21 -5.08
CA ARG A 212 16.88 6.45 -5.33
C ARG A 212 16.36 7.51 -4.37
N THR A 213 15.57 8.44 -4.87
CA THR A 213 14.88 9.45 -4.05
C THR A 213 13.45 9.58 -4.54
N VAL A 214 12.48 9.51 -3.62
CA VAL A 214 11.06 9.64 -3.92
C VAL A 214 10.43 10.66 -2.99
N LEU A 215 9.69 11.59 -3.56
CA LEU A 215 8.74 12.47 -2.89
C LEU A 215 7.34 11.99 -3.22
N ASP A 216 6.53 11.82 -2.18
CA ASP A 216 5.14 11.44 -2.29
C ASP A 216 4.24 12.39 -1.51
N ILE A 217 3.11 12.76 -2.09
CA ILE A 217 2.09 13.61 -1.46
C ILE A 217 0.74 12.96 -1.69
N ASP A 218 0.09 12.57 -0.61
CA ASP A 218 -1.24 11.96 -0.64
C ASP A 218 -2.27 12.76 0.15
N ALA A 219 -3.53 12.57 -0.18
CA ALA A 219 -4.64 13.12 0.57
C ALA A 219 -5.85 12.20 0.55
N THR A 220 -6.52 12.10 1.70
CA THR A 220 -7.83 11.45 1.85
C THR A 220 -8.87 12.48 2.28
N ILE A 221 -10.00 12.54 1.56
CA ILE A 221 -11.08 13.49 1.79
C ILE A 221 -12.39 12.73 2.01
N THR A 222 -12.98 12.91 3.21
CA THR A 222 -14.24 12.27 3.63
C THR A 222 -15.25 13.29 4.16
N MET A 223 -15.17 14.54 3.68
CA MET A 223 -16.03 15.65 4.12
C MET A 223 -17.48 15.52 3.65
N ILE A 224 -17.72 14.73 2.61
CA ILE A 224 -19.04 14.47 2.05
C ILE A 224 -19.48 13.09 2.53
N ASP A 225 -20.70 13.02 3.08
CA ASP A 225 -21.24 11.76 3.58
C ASP A 225 -21.23 10.69 2.49
N ASN A 226 -20.78 9.51 2.86
CA ASN A 226 -20.66 8.32 2.00
C ASN A 226 -19.64 8.46 0.84
N LEU A 227 -18.87 9.55 0.74
CA LEU A 227 -17.87 9.74 -0.30
C LEU A 227 -16.46 9.78 0.30
N THR A 228 -15.60 8.90 -0.19
CA THR A 228 -14.16 8.93 0.04
C THR A 228 -13.45 9.31 -1.25
N ILE A 229 -12.61 10.35 -1.21
CA ILE A 229 -11.76 10.74 -2.32
C ILE A 229 -10.31 10.54 -1.90
N GLY A 230 -9.54 9.84 -2.74
CA GLY A 230 -8.09 9.68 -2.64
C GLY A 230 -7.39 10.45 -3.76
N VAL A 231 -6.33 11.16 -3.40
CA VAL A 231 -5.46 11.85 -4.35
C VAL A 231 -4.02 11.55 -3.98
N GLU A 232 -3.19 11.27 -4.97
CA GLU A 232 -1.76 11.05 -4.75
C GLU A 232 -0.95 11.63 -5.89
N TYR A 233 0.18 12.22 -5.56
CA TYR A 233 1.22 12.63 -6.49
C TYR A 233 2.56 12.09 -6.02
N ASN A 234 3.26 11.41 -6.92
CA ASN A 234 4.55 10.81 -6.67
C ASN A 234 5.56 11.29 -7.69
N SER A 235 6.79 11.53 -7.26
CA SER A 235 7.92 11.85 -8.13
C SER A 235 9.18 11.21 -7.60
N GLY A 236 9.90 10.52 -8.47
CA GLY A 236 11.11 9.81 -8.11
C GLY A 236 12.24 9.96 -9.10
N THR A 237 13.45 9.76 -8.59
CA THR A 237 14.68 9.73 -9.37
C THR A 237 15.54 8.53 -8.97
N GLU A 238 16.22 7.95 -9.94
CA GLU A 238 17.22 6.88 -9.77
C GLU A 238 18.51 7.27 -10.48
N GLU A 239 19.57 7.53 -9.72
CA GLU A 239 20.85 7.91 -10.29
C GLU A 239 21.44 6.76 -11.13
N ASN A 240 21.93 7.07 -12.32
CA ASN A 240 22.51 6.13 -13.31
C ASN A 240 21.56 5.02 -13.79
N ALA A 241 20.25 5.21 -13.70
CA ALA A 241 19.24 4.22 -14.08
C ALA A 241 18.52 4.52 -15.40
N ASN A 242 18.97 5.51 -16.15
CA ASN A 242 18.37 5.81 -17.45
C ASN A 242 18.66 4.70 -18.47
N LEU A 243 17.63 3.97 -18.90
CA LEU A 243 17.77 2.87 -19.85
C LEU A 243 17.77 3.33 -21.31
N THR A 244 17.49 4.60 -21.57
CA THR A 244 17.43 5.15 -22.94
C THR A 244 18.68 5.95 -23.32
N SER A 245 19.44 6.43 -22.33
CA SER A 245 20.71 7.18 -22.49
C SER A 245 21.55 7.11 -21.22
N ASP A 246 22.75 7.68 -21.21
CA ASP A 246 23.51 7.89 -19.97
C ASP A 246 22.79 8.92 -19.08
N GLY A 247 22.71 8.66 -17.78
CA GLY A 247 22.16 9.58 -16.79
C GLY A 247 21.14 8.94 -15.85
N ASP A 248 20.32 9.79 -15.25
CA ASP A 248 19.38 9.39 -14.20
C ASP A 248 18.06 8.93 -14.81
N GLY A 249 17.40 7.99 -14.14
CA GLY A 249 16.01 7.63 -14.38
C GLY A 249 15.11 8.57 -13.59
N GLU A 250 14.00 8.99 -14.18
CA GLU A 250 13.02 9.88 -13.56
C GLU A 250 11.61 9.39 -13.86
N TRP A 251 10.71 9.55 -12.89
CA TRP A 251 9.27 9.29 -13.08
C TRP A 251 8.40 10.27 -12.33
N THR A 252 7.17 10.40 -12.82
CA THR A 252 6.09 11.06 -12.11
C THR A 252 4.82 10.22 -12.19
N ALA A 253 4.03 10.21 -11.11
CA ALA A 253 2.77 9.51 -11.07
C ALA A 253 1.68 10.35 -10.41
N PHE A 254 0.44 10.07 -10.78
CA PHE A 254 -0.74 10.72 -10.24
C PHE A 254 -1.87 9.71 -10.10
N LEU A 255 -2.62 9.80 -8.98
CA LEU A 255 -3.82 9.03 -8.72
C LEU A 255 -4.95 9.98 -8.27
N LEU A 256 -6.14 9.73 -8.79
CA LEU A 256 -7.40 10.28 -8.29
C LEU A 256 -8.42 9.13 -8.19
N MET A 257 -8.92 8.87 -6.99
CA MET A 257 -9.93 7.86 -6.71
C MET A 257 -11.13 8.49 -6.03
N GLY A 258 -12.32 8.02 -6.37
CA GLY A 258 -13.56 8.32 -5.66
C GLY A 258 -14.32 7.04 -5.39
N HIS A 259 -14.65 6.79 -4.12
CA HIS A 259 -15.53 5.70 -3.69
C HIS A 259 -16.79 6.28 -3.06
N TYR A 260 -17.95 5.81 -3.49
CA TYR A 260 -19.24 6.23 -2.96
C TYR A 260 -20.06 5.04 -2.44
N ASP A 261 -20.36 5.04 -1.14
CA ASP A 261 -21.29 4.10 -0.53
C ASP A 261 -22.73 4.45 -0.94
N LEU A 262 -23.35 3.62 -1.78
CA LEU A 262 -24.74 3.77 -2.18
C LEU A 262 -25.68 3.52 -1.00
N ASP A 263 -25.34 2.51 -0.20
CA ASP A 263 -26.01 2.14 1.05
C ASP A 263 -25.05 1.30 1.93
N ASP A 264 -25.56 0.67 3.00
CA ASP A 264 -24.76 -0.18 3.91
C ASP A 264 -24.26 -1.48 3.23
N THR A 265 -24.67 -1.78 2.00
CA THR A 265 -24.36 -3.03 1.29
C THR A 265 -23.53 -2.79 0.03
N TYR A 266 -23.83 -1.76 -0.73
CA TYR A 266 -23.26 -1.52 -2.05
C TYR A 266 -22.43 -0.24 -2.09
N GLY A 267 -21.33 -0.30 -2.81
CA GLY A 267 -20.47 0.85 -3.12
C GLY A 267 -20.02 0.83 -4.57
N VAL A 268 -19.59 1.98 -5.06
CA VAL A 268 -19.03 2.13 -6.41
C VAL A 268 -17.75 2.95 -6.34
N THR A 269 -16.76 2.57 -7.14
CA THR A 269 -15.44 3.22 -7.20
C THR A 269 -15.12 3.60 -8.63
N ALA A 270 -14.52 4.77 -8.79
CA ALA A 270 -13.83 5.16 -10.02
C ALA A 270 -12.42 5.64 -9.66
N ARG A 271 -11.41 5.15 -10.35
CA ARG A 271 -10.01 5.58 -10.20
C ARG A 271 -9.42 5.90 -11.55
N TYR A 272 -8.70 7.01 -11.62
CA TYR A 272 -7.86 7.40 -12.74
C TYR A 272 -6.45 7.57 -12.23
N ASP A 273 -5.49 6.87 -12.81
CA ASP A 273 -4.10 6.94 -12.43
C ASP A 273 -3.16 6.94 -13.63
N THR A 274 -2.01 7.57 -13.46
CA THR A 274 -0.98 7.68 -14.50
C THR A 274 0.39 7.43 -13.91
N PHE A 275 1.28 6.86 -14.72
CA PHE A 275 2.70 6.71 -14.42
C PHE A 275 3.50 7.10 -15.66
N ASP A 276 4.33 8.12 -15.56
CA ASP A 276 5.19 8.63 -16.62
C ASP A 276 6.64 8.27 -16.28
N ASP A 277 7.16 7.22 -16.92
CA ASP A 277 8.54 6.75 -16.78
C ASP A 277 9.39 7.38 -17.88
N GLU A 278 9.89 8.59 -17.61
CA GLU A 278 10.54 9.43 -18.61
C GLU A 278 11.81 8.80 -19.21
N HIS A 279 12.40 7.84 -18.50
CA HIS A 279 13.67 7.24 -18.90
C HIS A 279 13.69 5.71 -18.89
N GLY A 280 12.52 5.07 -18.72
CA GLY A 280 12.34 3.62 -18.78
C GLY A 280 12.91 2.85 -17.58
N SER A 281 13.15 3.54 -16.45
CA SER A 281 13.80 2.96 -15.28
C SER A 281 12.90 2.08 -14.42
N ARG A 282 11.59 2.32 -14.45
CA ARG A 282 10.62 1.68 -13.55
C ARG A 282 9.75 0.62 -14.24
N LEU A 283 9.24 0.91 -15.42
CA LEU A 283 8.36 -0.02 -16.17
C LEU A 283 9.15 -1.13 -16.91
N GLY A 284 10.49 -1.04 -16.90
CA GLY A 284 11.36 -2.13 -17.35
C GLY A 284 11.43 -2.36 -18.86
N ASN A 285 10.81 -1.51 -19.67
CA ASN A 285 10.70 -1.70 -21.12
C ASN A 285 11.83 -1.05 -21.90
N SER A 286 12.79 -0.40 -21.25
CA SER A 286 13.91 0.33 -21.87
C SER A 286 13.46 1.37 -22.91
N VAL A 287 12.28 1.93 -22.75
CA VAL A 287 11.71 2.97 -23.59
C VAL A 287 11.08 4.04 -22.71
N VAL A 288 10.99 5.25 -23.21
CA VAL A 288 10.19 6.30 -22.56
C VAL A 288 8.73 5.86 -22.62
N GLU A 289 8.13 5.59 -21.49
CA GLU A 289 6.80 5.03 -21.40
C GLU A 289 5.93 5.81 -20.44
N LYS A 290 4.72 6.12 -20.90
CA LYS A 290 3.65 6.64 -20.07
C LYS A 290 2.48 5.69 -20.11
N GLN A 291 2.08 5.22 -18.94
CA GLN A 291 0.86 4.44 -18.77
C GLN A 291 -0.24 5.29 -18.11
N THR A 292 -1.48 4.97 -18.47
CA THR A 292 -2.69 5.58 -17.90
C THR A 292 -3.71 4.48 -17.65
N ALA A 293 -4.29 4.45 -16.46
CA ALA A 293 -5.32 3.49 -16.12
C ALA A 293 -6.64 4.20 -15.77
N LEU A 294 -7.74 3.60 -16.22
CA LEU A 294 -9.09 3.90 -15.77
C LEU A 294 -9.69 2.64 -15.17
N THR A 295 -10.08 2.72 -13.90
CA THR A 295 -10.66 1.60 -13.14
C THR A 295 -12.07 1.95 -12.68
N LEU A 296 -13.01 1.06 -12.89
CA LEU A 296 -14.37 1.13 -12.36
C LEU A 296 -14.66 -0.13 -11.58
N ALA A 297 -15.10 0.02 -10.32
CA ALA A 297 -15.43 -1.13 -9.49
C ALA A 297 -16.76 -0.95 -8.77
N GLY A 298 -17.41 -2.07 -8.51
CA GLY A 298 -18.58 -2.17 -7.65
C GLY A 298 -18.28 -3.10 -6.48
N THR A 299 -18.63 -2.70 -5.28
CA THR A 299 -18.43 -3.49 -4.06
C THR A 299 -19.75 -3.89 -3.43
N MET A 300 -19.79 -5.07 -2.83
CA MET A 300 -20.95 -5.59 -2.09
C MET A 300 -20.50 -6.21 -0.77
N SER A 301 -21.02 -5.70 0.33
CA SER A 301 -20.87 -6.34 1.64
C SER A 301 -21.84 -7.52 1.76
N LEU A 302 -21.31 -8.71 2.04
CA LEU A 302 -22.09 -9.91 2.29
C LEU A 302 -22.37 -10.14 3.80
N GLY A 303 -21.79 -9.28 4.65
CA GLY A 303 -21.88 -9.38 6.11
C GLY A 303 -20.80 -10.30 6.71
N ASP A 304 -20.64 -10.22 8.03
CA ASP A 304 -19.75 -11.09 8.82
C ASP A 304 -18.31 -11.21 8.29
N GLY A 305 -17.75 -10.11 7.76
CA GLY A 305 -16.38 -10.07 7.21
C GLY A 305 -16.27 -10.46 5.73
N ALA A 306 -17.35 -10.98 5.10
CA ALA A 306 -17.33 -11.34 3.69
C ALA A 306 -17.62 -10.15 2.76
N GLY A 307 -16.93 -10.10 1.65
CA GLY A 307 -17.07 -9.07 0.61
C GLY A 307 -16.96 -9.63 -0.79
N LEU A 308 -17.67 -9.00 -1.71
CA LEU A 308 -17.58 -9.25 -3.15
C LEU A 308 -17.26 -7.92 -3.85
N LEU A 309 -16.38 -7.97 -4.84
CA LEU A 309 -16.00 -6.85 -5.68
C LEU A 309 -16.00 -7.29 -7.14
N ALA A 310 -16.44 -6.42 -8.03
CA ALA A 310 -16.28 -6.61 -9.47
C ALA A 310 -15.61 -5.36 -10.05
N GLU A 311 -14.56 -5.54 -10.82
CA GLU A 311 -13.74 -4.49 -11.41
C GLU A 311 -13.65 -4.65 -12.92
N TRP A 312 -13.66 -3.53 -13.62
CA TRP A 312 -13.13 -3.37 -14.97
C TRP A 312 -12.02 -2.33 -14.94
N ARG A 313 -10.87 -2.67 -15.51
CA ARG A 313 -9.72 -1.77 -15.66
C ARG A 313 -9.27 -1.75 -17.11
N ARG A 314 -9.07 -0.55 -17.64
CA ARG A 314 -8.38 -0.32 -18.88
C ARG A 314 -7.03 0.33 -18.61
N LEU A 315 -5.98 -0.26 -19.15
CA LEU A 315 -4.62 0.26 -19.10
C LEU A 315 -4.19 0.61 -20.52
N ASP A 316 -3.82 1.87 -20.73
CA ASP A 316 -3.30 2.41 -22.00
C ASP A 316 -1.84 2.81 -21.82
N SER A 317 -0.99 2.58 -22.82
CA SER A 317 0.40 3.02 -22.89
C SER A 317 0.66 3.82 -24.17
N ASN A 318 1.59 4.76 -24.12
CA ASN A 318 2.07 5.46 -25.32
C ASN A 318 3.01 4.60 -26.19
N GLN A 319 3.26 3.35 -25.78
CA GLN A 319 4.08 2.37 -26.49
C GLN A 319 3.32 1.04 -26.63
N ASN A 320 3.71 0.25 -27.61
CA ASN A 320 3.19 -1.13 -27.74
C ASN A 320 3.94 -2.03 -26.73
N VAL A 321 3.38 -2.21 -25.53
CA VAL A 321 3.99 -3.01 -24.45
C VAL A 321 3.14 -4.21 -24.04
N PHE A 322 1.88 -4.25 -24.44
CA PHE A 322 0.96 -5.33 -24.14
C PHE A 322 0.96 -6.40 -25.25
N ASN A 323 0.46 -7.59 -24.94
CA ASN A 323 0.34 -8.72 -25.87
C ASN A 323 1.64 -9.02 -26.64
N GLY A 324 2.77 -9.17 -25.94
CA GLY A 324 4.07 -9.39 -26.54
C GLY A 324 4.58 -8.20 -27.36
N SER A 325 4.30 -6.99 -26.90
CA SER A 325 4.67 -5.69 -27.51
C SER A 325 4.01 -5.44 -28.87
N THR A 326 2.77 -5.88 -29.03
CA THR A 326 1.99 -5.65 -30.25
C THR A 326 0.84 -4.68 -30.06
N GLU A 327 0.42 -4.41 -28.81
CA GLU A 327 -0.71 -3.57 -28.45
C GLU A 327 -0.29 -2.48 -27.47
N ASP A 328 -0.96 -1.34 -27.53
CA ASP A 328 -0.76 -0.17 -26.65
C ASP A 328 -1.79 -0.09 -25.53
N SER A 329 -2.72 -1.03 -25.46
CA SER A 329 -3.75 -1.07 -24.42
C SER A 329 -4.14 -2.51 -24.06
N THR A 330 -4.70 -2.67 -22.86
CA THR A 330 -5.30 -3.93 -22.39
C THR A 330 -6.47 -3.64 -21.47
N ASP A 331 -7.52 -4.45 -21.58
CA ASP A 331 -8.67 -4.44 -20.68
C ASP A 331 -8.62 -5.66 -19.76
N THR A 332 -8.92 -5.47 -18.48
CA THR A 332 -9.02 -6.53 -17.48
C THR A 332 -10.37 -6.45 -16.79
N PHE A 333 -11.00 -7.59 -16.58
CA PHE A 333 -12.16 -7.76 -15.74
C PHE A 333 -11.84 -8.73 -14.61
N ALA A 334 -12.19 -8.38 -13.38
CA ALA A 334 -12.02 -9.24 -12.22
C ALA A 334 -13.27 -9.30 -11.35
N VAL A 335 -13.50 -10.44 -10.73
CA VAL A 335 -14.46 -10.61 -9.63
C VAL A 335 -13.70 -11.20 -8.46
N GLU A 336 -13.69 -10.50 -7.37
CA GLU A 336 -12.97 -10.85 -6.15
C GLU A 336 -13.94 -11.18 -5.03
N PHE A 337 -13.62 -12.18 -4.24
CA PHE A 337 -14.29 -12.52 -3.01
C PHE A 337 -13.29 -12.52 -1.87
N THR A 338 -13.54 -11.68 -0.87
CA THR A 338 -12.71 -11.57 0.33
C THR A 338 -13.48 -12.02 1.56
N TYR A 339 -12.76 -12.60 2.52
CA TYR A 339 -13.29 -12.94 3.84
C TYR A 339 -12.26 -12.62 4.91
N SER A 340 -12.62 -11.74 5.85
CA SER A 340 -11.81 -11.38 7.02
C SER A 340 -12.35 -12.05 8.29
N PHE A 341 -11.50 -12.49 9.19
CA PHE A 341 -11.87 -13.15 10.45
C PHE A 341 -11.07 -12.65 11.66
#